data_6d1cb94d78fb1e9c83927b535cb7c31f
#
_entry.id   6d1cb94d78fb1e9c83927b535cb7c31f
#
_cell.length_a   1.000
_cell.length_b   1.000
_cell.length_c   1.000
_cell.angle_alpha   90.00
_cell.angle_beta   90.00
_cell.angle_gamma   90.00
#
_symmetry.space_group_name_H-M   'P 1'
#
loop_
_entity.id
_entity.type
_entity.pdbx_description
1 polymer ?
#
loop_
_entity_poly.entity_id
_entity_poly.type
_entity_poly.pdbx_seq_one_letter_code
_entity_poly.pdbx_strand_id
1 'polypeptide(L)'
;MGSSTFDVRIRAVRAVVEDGLTVTDVAHAYGINRSTIHRWLNRFAGDGENGLERCPVPGRPRKVAGLDADALIDIVLAPATRFGYETDFWTTRRLIQVIAGRFGVALSKQTVMRRLHEAGLSYQKPERQYWELSEVERAEWRRVQVPRIRRAVRKFQAILYFQDEANVSLTALLGKTWGVRGCPPKQRVTGNRGGVSAMSAITSRGQLIFRLHDKRIASEEVMDFLGQMLRHHPRRHLVVVMDRAPPHVSKKTAAYIASQRRLHVFHLPKYSPDWNPDEKVWNHLKHQELKSHQARTKEELNILTEEKLTAMSKNPRLLEGIFFRCCMADVLDM
;
A
#
# COMPACT_ATOMS: atom_id res chain seq x y z
N MET A 1 -24.74 28.55 -27.83
CA MET A 1 -24.20 28.27 -29.18
C MET A 1 -23.30 27.03 -29.03
N GLY A 2 -23.74 25.88 -29.59
CA GLY A 2 -22.98 24.64 -29.54
C GLY A 2 -21.66 24.76 -30.32
N SER A 3 -20.60 24.22 -29.77
CA SER A 3 -19.30 24.09 -30.45
C SER A 3 -19.49 23.20 -31.69
N SER A 4 -19.26 23.74 -32.90
CA SER A 4 -19.32 22.94 -34.14
C SER A 4 -18.26 21.84 -34.06
N THR A 5 -18.66 20.60 -34.37
CA THR A 5 -17.76 19.45 -34.47
C THR A 5 -16.82 19.62 -35.65
N PHE A 6 -15.70 18.89 -35.68
CA PHE A 6 -14.74 18.90 -36.79
C PHE A 6 -15.42 18.59 -38.13
N ASP A 7 -16.27 17.57 -38.15
CA ASP A 7 -17.07 17.16 -39.34
C ASP A 7 -17.94 18.27 -39.90
N VAL A 8 -18.57 19.07 -39.03
CA VAL A 8 -19.41 20.21 -39.45
C VAL A 8 -18.54 21.28 -40.15
N ARG A 9 -17.33 21.52 -39.65
CA ARG A 9 -16.40 22.49 -40.25
C ARG A 9 -15.96 22.04 -41.65
N ILE A 10 -15.56 20.76 -41.79
CA ILE A 10 -15.14 20.19 -43.07
C ILE A 10 -16.27 20.29 -44.06
N ARG A 11 -17.49 19.82 -43.68
CA ARG A 11 -18.66 19.87 -44.61
C ARG A 11 -19.00 21.29 -45.02
N ALA A 12 -19.01 22.23 -44.10
CA ALA A 12 -19.31 23.62 -44.42
C ALA A 12 -18.25 24.27 -45.33
N VAL A 13 -16.95 23.92 -45.15
CA VAL A 13 -15.88 24.42 -46.04
C VAL A 13 -15.97 23.78 -47.41
N ARG A 14 -16.19 22.45 -47.49
CA ARG A 14 -16.31 21.74 -48.78
C ARG A 14 -17.54 22.21 -49.57
N ALA A 15 -18.65 22.46 -48.89
CA ALA A 15 -19.85 23.05 -49.55
C ALA A 15 -19.56 24.37 -50.23
N VAL A 16 -18.64 25.18 -49.73
CA VAL A 16 -18.21 26.42 -50.41
C VAL A 16 -17.15 26.17 -51.49
N VAL A 17 -16.15 25.30 -51.17
CA VAL A 17 -14.97 25.13 -52.07
C VAL A 17 -15.23 24.15 -53.20
N GLU A 18 -15.91 23.05 -52.91
CA GLU A 18 -16.17 21.94 -53.87
C GLU A 18 -17.55 22.08 -54.55
N ASP A 19 -18.61 22.40 -53.78
CA ASP A 19 -19.98 22.48 -54.27
C ASP A 19 -20.35 23.88 -54.79
N GLY A 20 -19.47 24.88 -54.65
CA GLY A 20 -19.67 26.23 -55.16
C GLY A 20 -20.78 27.05 -54.46
N LEU A 21 -21.23 26.64 -53.30
CA LEU A 21 -22.29 27.33 -52.54
C LEU A 21 -21.80 28.65 -51.99
N THR A 22 -22.64 29.66 -51.90
CA THR A 22 -22.24 30.93 -51.32
C THR A 22 -22.04 30.80 -49.79
N VAL A 23 -21.09 31.55 -49.26
CA VAL A 23 -20.86 31.60 -47.77
C VAL A 23 -22.14 31.96 -47.02
N THR A 24 -23.02 32.74 -47.65
CA THR A 24 -24.30 33.13 -47.06
C THR A 24 -25.26 31.96 -46.93
N ASP A 25 -25.38 31.12 -47.96
CA ASP A 25 -26.25 29.97 -47.98
C ASP A 25 -25.74 28.89 -46.98
N VAL A 26 -24.44 28.64 -46.98
CA VAL A 26 -23.81 27.71 -46.02
C VAL A 26 -23.97 28.23 -44.57
N ALA A 27 -23.81 29.52 -44.34
CA ALA A 27 -24.01 30.12 -43.01
C ALA A 27 -25.43 29.90 -42.51
N HIS A 28 -26.41 30.10 -43.40
CA HIS A 28 -27.81 29.89 -43.10
C HIS A 28 -28.15 28.40 -42.89
N ALA A 29 -27.70 27.53 -43.77
CA ALA A 29 -27.96 26.10 -43.68
C ALA A 29 -27.40 25.44 -42.42
N TYR A 30 -26.21 25.84 -41.98
CA TYR A 30 -25.54 25.30 -40.77
C TYR A 30 -25.81 26.11 -39.50
N GLY A 31 -26.58 27.22 -39.58
CA GLY A 31 -26.84 28.10 -38.43
C GLY A 31 -25.57 28.73 -37.84
N ILE A 32 -24.58 29.02 -38.69
CA ILE A 32 -23.23 29.51 -38.29
C ILE A 32 -23.02 30.93 -38.82
N ASN A 33 -22.34 31.77 -38.08
CA ASN A 33 -22.07 33.12 -38.52
C ASN A 33 -21.13 33.10 -39.76
N ARG A 34 -21.42 33.94 -40.74
CA ARG A 34 -20.64 34.11 -41.98
C ARG A 34 -19.13 34.35 -41.66
N SER A 35 -18.83 35.17 -40.69
CA SER A 35 -17.44 35.46 -40.28
C SER A 35 -16.71 34.20 -39.78
N THR A 36 -17.44 33.24 -39.20
CA THR A 36 -16.87 31.98 -38.79
C THR A 36 -16.51 31.09 -39.94
N ILE A 37 -17.36 31.04 -40.98
CA ILE A 37 -17.09 30.29 -42.21
C ILE A 37 -15.92 30.90 -42.94
N HIS A 38 -15.84 32.22 -43.09
CA HIS A 38 -14.67 32.88 -43.69
C HIS A 38 -13.35 32.56 -42.94
N ARG A 39 -13.41 32.50 -41.63
CA ARG A 39 -12.25 32.10 -40.79
C ARG A 39 -11.82 30.65 -41.07
N TRP A 40 -12.79 29.76 -41.27
CA TRP A 40 -12.53 28.35 -41.60
C TRP A 40 -11.95 28.22 -43.02
N LEU A 41 -12.47 28.95 -43.98
CA LEU A 41 -11.96 28.98 -45.36
C LEU A 41 -10.53 29.47 -45.38
N ASN A 42 -10.18 30.55 -44.65
CA ASN A 42 -8.82 31.05 -44.59
C ASN A 42 -7.86 30.02 -43.92
N ARG A 43 -8.30 29.32 -42.89
CA ARG A 43 -7.51 28.26 -42.25
C ARG A 43 -7.36 27.03 -43.14
N PHE A 44 -8.40 26.67 -43.89
CA PHE A 44 -8.35 25.60 -44.85
C PHE A 44 -7.43 25.92 -46.06
N ALA A 45 -7.43 27.15 -46.50
CA ALA A 45 -6.51 27.59 -47.55
C ALA A 45 -5.04 27.55 -47.17
N GLY A 46 -4.74 27.74 -45.85
CA GLY A 46 -3.36 27.67 -45.30
C GLY A 46 -2.88 26.25 -45.05
N ASP A 47 -3.68 25.47 -44.27
CA ASP A 47 -3.25 24.21 -43.70
C ASP A 47 -4.15 23.02 -44.08
N GLY A 48 -5.04 23.18 -45.09
CA GLY A 48 -5.96 22.14 -45.49
C GLY A 48 -6.96 21.73 -44.38
N GLU A 49 -7.35 20.46 -44.38
CA GLU A 49 -8.26 19.93 -43.34
C GLU A 49 -7.67 20.07 -41.92
N ASN A 50 -6.36 19.95 -41.77
CA ASN A 50 -5.70 20.09 -40.47
C ASN A 50 -5.92 21.50 -39.88
N GLY A 51 -6.01 22.53 -40.71
CA GLY A 51 -6.36 23.88 -40.30
C GLY A 51 -7.74 24.01 -39.65
N LEU A 52 -8.62 23.08 -39.90
CA LEU A 52 -9.99 23.04 -39.29
C LEU A 52 -10.02 22.37 -37.92
N GLU A 53 -8.96 21.69 -37.53
CA GLU A 53 -8.88 21.12 -36.17
C GLU A 53 -9.00 22.21 -35.10
N ARG A 54 -9.50 21.79 -33.94
CA ARG A 54 -9.67 22.69 -32.81
C ARG A 54 -8.29 22.96 -32.17
N CYS A 55 -7.72 24.11 -32.40
CA CYS A 55 -6.53 24.52 -31.64
C CYS A 55 -6.87 24.59 -30.15
N PRO A 56 -6.05 23.97 -29.30
CA PRO A 56 -6.20 24.14 -27.86
C PRO A 56 -6.10 25.64 -27.50
N VAL A 57 -7.15 26.15 -26.85
CA VAL A 57 -7.09 27.54 -26.33
C VAL A 57 -6.19 27.49 -25.09
N PRO A 58 -5.07 28.23 -25.04
CA PRO A 58 -4.27 28.30 -23.86
C PRO A 58 -5.11 28.82 -22.71
N GLY A 59 -5.20 28.01 -21.63
CA GLY A 59 -5.91 28.40 -20.44
C GLY A 59 -5.27 29.62 -19.75
N ARG A 60 -5.89 30.09 -18.67
CA ARG A 60 -5.33 31.18 -17.87
C ARG A 60 -3.89 30.85 -17.44
N PRO A 61 -2.91 31.74 -17.67
CA PRO A 61 -1.52 31.55 -17.25
C PRO A 61 -1.40 31.12 -15.78
N ARG A 62 -0.50 30.23 -15.47
CA ARG A 62 -0.26 29.78 -14.10
C ARG A 62 0.20 30.95 -13.23
N LYS A 63 -0.44 31.20 -12.09
CA LYS A 63 -0.14 32.33 -11.21
C LYS A 63 1.25 32.31 -10.59
N VAL A 64 1.95 31.19 -10.62
CA VAL A 64 3.24 31.00 -9.94
C VAL A 64 4.26 30.49 -10.96
N ALA A 65 5.15 31.40 -11.35
CA ALA A 65 6.35 31.01 -12.08
C ALA A 65 7.32 30.28 -11.12
N GLY A 66 7.95 29.20 -11.57
CA GLY A 66 8.93 28.45 -10.77
C GLY A 66 8.38 27.45 -9.76
N LEU A 67 7.07 27.34 -9.57
CA LEU A 67 6.46 26.24 -8.82
C LEU A 67 6.11 25.11 -9.82
N ASP A 68 7.13 24.44 -10.32
CA ASP A 68 7.02 23.24 -11.14
C ASP A 68 6.90 21.96 -10.30
N ALA A 69 6.92 20.80 -10.96
CA ALA A 69 6.83 19.52 -10.30
C ALA A 69 8.08 19.25 -9.44
N ASP A 70 9.25 19.59 -9.94
CA ASP A 70 10.52 19.31 -9.27
C ASP A 70 10.64 20.12 -7.98
N ALA A 71 10.29 21.41 -8.00
CA ALA A 71 10.27 22.25 -6.81
C ALA A 71 9.30 21.74 -5.73
N LEU A 72 8.16 21.16 -6.13
CA LEU A 72 7.21 20.52 -5.18
C LEU A 72 7.75 19.23 -4.60
N ILE A 73 8.39 18.40 -5.44
CA ILE A 73 9.04 17.15 -5.02
C ILE A 73 10.14 17.46 -4.02
N ASP A 74 11.00 18.43 -4.30
CA ASP A 74 12.09 18.86 -3.42
C ASP A 74 11.58 19.32 -2.04
N ILE A 75 10.48 20.08 -2.01
CA ILE A 75 9.88 20.51 -0.75
C ILE A 75 9.35 19.31 0.03
N VAL A 76 8.63 18.39 -0.61
CA VAL A 76 7.98 17.25 0.05
C VAL A 76 8.99 16.21 0.52
N LEU A 77 10.06 15.97 -0.24
CA LEU A 77 11.13 15.05 0.13
C LEU A 77 12.07 15.62 1.22
N ALA A 78 12.14 16.94 1.35
CA ALA A 78 12.86 17.54 2.46
C ALA A 78 12.05 17.37 3.77
N PRO A 79 12.73 17.10 4.91
CA PRO A 79 12.06 17.02 6.19
C PRO A 79 11.42 18.38 6.55
N ALA A 80 10.19 18.36 7.08
CA ALA A 80 9.46 19.59 7.40
C ALA A 80 10.16 20.43 8.50
N THR A 81 11.00 19.80 9.32
CA THR A 81 11.87 20.47 10.30
C THR A 81 12.82 21.47 9.65
N ARG A 82 13.27 21.24 8.41
CA ARG A 82 14.10 22.19 7.64
C ARG A 82 13.37 23.53 7.38
N PHE A 83 12.05 23.53 7.44
CA PHE A 83 11.20 24.70 7.24
C PHE A 83 10.66 25.28 8.56
N GLY A 84 11.27 24.92 9.70
CA GLY A 84 10.94 25.46 11.02
C GLY A 84 9.79 24.77 11.74
N TYR A 85 9.37 23.58 11.31
CA TYR A 85 8.38 22.79 12.03
C TYR A 85 9.04 21.83 13.03
N GLU A 86 8.33 21.50 14.10
CA GLU A 86 8.82 20.61 15.17
C GLU A 86 8.89 19.13 14.74
N THR A 87 8.21 18.74 13.66
CA THR A 87 8.12 17.36 13.20
C THR A 87 8.25 17.26 11.69
N ASP A 88 8.80 16.16 11.18
CA ASP A 88 8.97 15.91 9.74
C ASP A 88 7.67 15.52 8.99
N PHE A 89 6.53 15.75 9.64
CA PHE A 89 5.24 15.38 9.09
C PHE A 89 4.65 16.51 8.23
N TRP A 90 4.47 16.23 6.93
CA TRP A 90 3.84 17.15 6.01
C TRP A 90 2.31 17.12 6.11
N THR A 91 1.71 18.30 6.31
CA THR A 91 0.28 18.53 6.12
C THR A 91 0.07 19.48 4.95
N THR A 92 -1.09 19.42 4.30
CA THR A 92 -1.40 20.36 3.22
C THR A 92 -1.31 21.82 3.71
N ARG A 93 -1.65 22.09 4.98
CA ARG A 93 -1.53 23.43 5.60
C ARG A 93 -0.08 23.90 5.67
N ARG A 94 0.84 23.03 6.12
CA ARG A 94 2.28 23.35 6.18
C ARG A 94 2.84 23.59 4.78
N LEU A 95 2.48 22.77 3.80
CA LEU A 95 2.89 22.96 2.40
C LEU A 95 2.39 24.30 1.84
N ILE A 96 1.14 24.70 2.09
CA ILE A 96 0.63 26.01 1.68
C ILE A 96 1.49 27.14 2.26
N GLN A 97 1.85 27.07 3.54
CA GLN A 97 2.67 28.08 4.21
C GLN A 97 4.09 28.15 3.63
N VAL A 98 4.72 27.02 3.41
CA VAL A 98 6.06 26.96 2.80
C VAL A 98 6.06 27.48 1.38
N ILE A 99 5.07 27.09 0.57
CA ILE A 99 4.91 27.58 -0.80
C ILE A 99 4.67 29.09 -0.80
N ALA A 100 3.82 29.59 0.08
CA ALA A 100 3.57 31.03 0.19
C ALA A 100 4.83 31.81 0.58
N GLY A 101 5.59 31.33 1.57
CA GLY A 101 6.85 31.95 1.99
C GLY A 101 7.94 31.91 0.92
N ARG A 102 8.08 30.79 0.19
CA ARG A 102 9.17 30.61 -0.78
C ARG A 102 8.88 31.28 -2.14
N PHE A 103 7.62 31.28 -2.58
CA PHE A 103 7.22 31.76 -3.90
C PHE A 103 6.38 33.07 -3.85
N GLY A 104 6.12 33.60 -2.67
CA GLY A 104 5.37 34.86 -2.50
C GLY A 104 3.89 34.79 -2.92
N VAL A 105 3.31 33.57 -3.08
CA VAL A 105 1.95 33.40 -3.60
C VAL A 105 1.09 32.52 -2.70
N ALA A 106 -0.01 33.05 -2.22
CA ALA A 106 -1.01 32.28 -1.51
C ALA A 106 -1.84 31.41 -2.47
N LEU A 107 -1.79 30.11 -2.30
CA LEU A 107 -2.57 29.13 -3.05
C LEU A 107 -3.66 28.52 -2.18
N SER A 108 -4.81 28.21 -2.81
CA SER A 108 -5.86 27.47 -2.12
C SER A 108 -5.45 26.01 -1.88
N LYS A 109 -6.04 25.35 -0.87
CA LYS A 109 -5.83 23.93 -0.56
C LYS A 109 -6.03 23.04 -1.79
N GLN A 110 -7.10 23.27 -2.54
CA GLN A 110 -7.41 22.50 -3.75
C GLN A 110 -6.35 22.68 -4.84
N THR A 111 -5.83 23.90 -5.01
CA THR A 111 -4.76 24.16 -5.98
C THR A 111 -3.48 23.45 -5.60
N VAL A 112 -3.07 23.47 -4.32
CA VAL A 112 -1.89 22.77 -3.83
C VAL A 112 -2.06 21.25 -4.00
N MET A 113 -3.19 20.70 -3.57
CA MET A 113 -3.45 19.26 -3.73
C MET A 113 -3.40 18.81 -5.19
N ARG A 114 -4.04 19.56 -6.10
CA ARG A 114 -4.00 19.25 -7.53
C ARG A 114 -2.57 19.26 -8.07
N ARG A 115 -1.77 20.26 -7.72
CA ARG A 115 -0.37 20.33 -8.16
C ARG A 115 0.50 19.22 -7.60
N LEU A 116 0.28 18.79 -6.36
CA LEU A 116 0.95 17.64 -5.78
C LEU A 116 0.63 16.37 -6.58
N HIS A 117 -0.63 16.16 -6.95
CA HIS A 117 -1.03 15.02 -7.80
C HIS A 117 -0.45 15.11 -9.21
N GLU A 118 -0.43 16.31 -9.83
CA GLU A 118 0.21 16.55 -11.13
C GLU A 118 1.72 16.26 -11.10
N ALA A 119 2.38 16.46 -9.93
CA ALA A 119 3.78 16.12 -9.70
C ALA A 119 4.00 14.63 -9.31
N GLY A 120 2.97 13.78 -9.39
CA GLY A 120 3.06 12.36 -9.04
C GLY A 120 3.05 12.06 -7.54
N LEU A 121 2.82 13.06 -6.69
CA LEU A 121 2.76 12.90 -5.24
C LEU A 121 1.35 12.51 -4.78
N SER A 122 1.24 11.61 -3.80
CA SER A 122 -0.01 11.18 -3.22
C SER A 122 0.00 11.29 -1.70
N TYR A 123 -1.18 11.46 -1.11
CA TYR A 123 -1.32 11.50 0.35
C TYR A 123 -1.31 10.07 0.90
N GLN A 124 -0.21 9.71 1.57
CA GLN A 124 0.04 8.35 2.06
C GLN A 124 0.21 8.34 3.57
N LYS A 125 -0.11 7.18 4.19
CA LYS A 125 0.25 6.92 5.58
C LYS A 125 1.73 6.52 5.62
N PRO A 126 2.58 7.22 6.42
CA PRO A 126 3.99 6.84 6.54
C PRO A 126 4.12 5.44 7.15
N GLU A 127 5.10 4.70 6.67
CA GLU A 127 5.52 3.45 7.27
C GLU A 127 6.34 3.72 8.53
N ARG A 128 6.26 2.80 9.48
CA ARG A 128 7.07 2.90 10.70
C ARG A 128 8.49 2.44 10.39
N GLN A 129 9.45 3.28 10.69
CA GLN A 129 10.87 2.92 10.69
C GLN A 129 11.40 3.09 12.13
N TYR A 130 12.01 2.06 12.65
CA TYR A 130 12.58 2.10 14.00
C TYR A 130 13.93 2.82 13.97
N TRP A 131 14.19 3.64 14.97
CA TRP A 131 15.48 4.33 15.12
C TRP A 131 16.65 3.35 15.29
N GLU A 132 16.37 2.20 15.90
CA GLU A 132 17.32 1.12 16.15
C GLU A 132 17.58 0.22 14.95
N LEU A 133 16.88 0.47 13.83
CA LEU A 133 17.08 -0.30 12.61
C LEU A 133 18.42 0.04 11.97
N SER A 134 19.26 -0.96 11.78
CA SER A 134 20.58 -0.83 11.16
C SER A 134 20.57 -1.43 9.75
N GLU A 135 20.67 -0.58 8.74
CA GLU A 135 20.78 -1.03 7.34
C GLU A 135 22.08 -1.81 7.10
N VAL A 136 23.13 -1.54 7.87
CA VAL A 136 24.40 -2.30 7.80
C VAL A 136 24.17 -3.74 8.29
N GLU A 137 23.50 -3.92 9.44
CA GLU A 137 23.15 -5.26 9.94
C GLU A 137 22.22 -6.01 8.98
N ARG A 138 21.27 -5.31 8.36
CA ARG A 138 20.38 -5.89 7.36
C ARG A 138 21.15 -6.36 6.11
N ALA A 139 22.06 -5.52 5.60
CA ALA A 139 22.90 -5.87 4.46
C ALA A 139 23.81 -7.07 4.77
N GLU A 140 24.42 -7.10 5.94
CA GLU A 140 25.23 -8.21 6.39
C GLU A 140 24.40 -9.48 6.56
N TRP A 141 23.22 -9.38 7.14
CA TRP A 141 22.31 -10.50 7.29
C TRP A 141 21.93 -11.10 5.93
N ARG A 142 21.61 -10.25 4.92
CA ARG A 142 21.37 -10.73 3.54
C ARG A 142 22.58 -11.47 3.00
N ARG A 143 23.75 -10.92 3.15
CA ARG A 143 25.01 -11.50 2.63
C ARG A 143 25.35 -12.84 3.30
N VAL A 144 25.09 -12.98 4.60
CA VAL A 144 25.54 -14.14 5.38
C VAL A 144 24.41 -15.16 5.60
N GLN A 145 23.22 -14.71 6.03
CA GLN A 145 22.17 -15.66 6.45
C GLN A 145 21.34 -16.16 5.29
N VAL A 146 21.04 -15.36 4.27
CA VAL A 146 20.25 -15.81 3.11
C VAL A 146 20.89 -17.00 2.41
N PRO A 147 22.21 -17.00 2.07
CA PRO A 147 22.85 -18.18 1.49
C PRO A 147 22.83 -19.41 2.41
N ARG A 148 22.90 -19.20 3.74
CA ARG A 148 22.82 -20.29 4.73
C ARG A 148 21.41 -20.90 4.77
N ILE A 149 20.37 -20.06 4.76
CA ILE A 149 18.98 -20.49 4.69
C ILE A 149 18.75 -21.28 3.41
N ARG A 150 19.11 -20.74 2.25
CA ARG A 150 18.98 -21.40 0.95
C ARG A 150 19.72 -22.75 0.92
N ARG A 151 20.94 -22.81 1.46
CA ARG A 151 21.71 -24.04 1.57
C ARG A 151 21.02 -25.06 2.46
N ALA A 152 20.48 -24.67 3.60
CA ALA A 152 19.74 -25.55 4.50
C ALA A 152 18.47 -26.09 3.83
N VAL A 153 17.68 -25.22 3.18
CA VAL A 153 16.49 -25.63 2.44
C VAL A 153 16.82 -26.66 1.37
N ARG A 154 17.85 -26.41 0.55
CA ARG A 154 18.26 -27.33 -0.53
C ARG A 154 18.86 -28.63 0.01
N LYS A 155 19.79 -28.55 0.97
CA LYS A 155 20.47 -29.71 1.54
C LYS A 155 19.51 -30.71 2.17
N PHE A 156 18.52 -30.21 2.90
CA PHE A 156 17.58 -31.06 3.64
C PHE A 156 16.24 -31.21 2.93
N GLN A 157 16.06 -30.61 1.75
CA GLN A 157 14.75 -30.50 1.08
C GLN A 157 13.67 -30.01 2.05
N ALA A 158 14.06 -29.03 2.89
CA ALA A 158 13.25 -28.55 4.00
C ALA A 158 12.13 -27.61 3.51
N ILE A 159 11.05 -27.58 4.28
CA ILE A 159 10.01 -26.58 4.11
C ILE A 159 10.45 -25.31 4.87
N LEU A 160 10.42 -24.16 4.17
CA LEU A 160 10.75 -22.87 4.76
C LEU A 160 9.49 -22.19 5.30
N TYR A 161 9.51 -21.90 6.58
CA TYR A 161 8.49 -21.15 7.29
C TYR A 161 9.04 -19.83 7.82
N PHE A 162 8.20 -18.80 7.79
CA PHE A 162 8.38 -17.58 8.56
C PHE A 162 7.36 -17.59 9.69
N GLN A 163 7.82 -17.38 10.90
CA GLN A 163 7.03 -17.45 12.12
C GLN A 163 6.98 -16.09 12.79
N ASP A 164 5.82 -15.76 13.37
CA ASP A 164 5.60 -14.56 14.15
C ASP A 164 4.55 -14.75 15.25
N GLU A 165 4.44 -13.76 16.11
CA GLU A 165 3.47 -13.71 17.19
C GLU A 165 2.60 -12.47 17.07
N ALA A 166 1.35 -12.59 17.51
CA ALA A 166 0.48 -11.44 17.64
C ALA A 166 -0.41 -11.52 18.86
N ASN A 167 -0.76 -10.36 19.36
CA ASN A 167 -1.89 -10.21 20.25
C ASN A 167 -3.08 -9.64 19.48
N VAL A 168 -4.21 -10.33 19.53
CA VAL A 168 -5.49 -9.88 19.01
C VAL A 168 -6.26 -9.25 20.17
N SER A 169 -6.50 -7.94 20.07
CA SER A 169 -7.16 -7.18 21.14
C SER A 169 -8.66 -7.46 21.18
N LEU A 170 -9.20 -7.57 22.40
CA LEU A 170 -10.64 -7.62 22.64
C LEU A 170 -11.32 -6.29 22.23
N THR A 171 -10.59 -5.17 22.28
CA THR A 171 -11.08 -3.90 21.74
C THR A 171 -10.92 -3.90 20.21
N ALA A 172 -12.04 -3.92 19.50
CA ALA A 172 -12.08 -3.99 18.06
C ALA A 172 -11.46 -2.75 17.38
N LEU A 173 -10.72 -2.98 16.30
CA LEU A 173 -10.30 -1.90 15.39
C LEU A 173 -11.49 -1.50 14.54
N LEU A 174 -11.99 -0.28 14.73
CA LEU A 174 -13.13 0.23 13.97
C LEU A 174 -12.71 0.60 12.54
N GLY A 175 -13.51 0.15 11.59
CA GLY A 175 -13.38 0.51 10.19
C GLY A 175 -14.32 1.62 9.76
N LYS A 176 -14.10 2.16 8.57
CA LYS A 176 -15.07 3.05 7.91
C LYS A 176 -16.24 2.20 7.40
N THR A 177 -17.46 2.73 7.57
CA THR A 177 -18.69 2.14 7.03
C THR A 177 -19.61 3.24 6.49
N TRP A 178 -20.66 2.84 5.80
CA TRP A 178 -21.64 3.77 5.28
C TRP A 178 -22.58 4.27 6.38
N GLY A 179 -22.94 5.54 6.30
CA GLY A 179 -23.88 6.20 7.20
C GLY A 179 -24.44 7.46 6.57
N VAL A 180 -25.46 8.03 7.19
CA VAL A 180 -26.04 9.29 6.75
C VAL A 180 -25.00 10.41 6.91
N ARG A 181 -24.90 11.28 5.91
CA ARG A 181 -23.96 12.41 5.95
C ARG A 181 -24.18 13.28 7.20
N GLY A 182 -23.12 13.51 7.95
CA GLY A 182 -23.19 14.26 9.20
C GLY A 182 -23.66 13.45 10.42
N CYS A 183 -24.07 12.17 10.24
CA CYS A 183 -24.53 11.29 11.31
C CYS A 183 -23.73 9.99 11.28
N PRO A 184 -22.54 9.94 11.90
CA PRO A 184 -21.70 8.74 11.91
C PRO A 184 -22.40 7.57 12.61
N PRO A 185 -22.40 6.37 12.04
CA PRO A 185 -23.01 5.19 12.65
C PRO A 185 -22.28 4.83 13.94
N LYS A 186 -23.08 4.41 14.94
CA LYS A 186 -22.57 3.96 16.24
C LYS A 186 -22.42 2.44 16.22
N GLN A 187 -21.23 1.94 16.51
CA GLN A 187 -20.97 0.52 16.69
C GLN A 187 -20.74 0.23 18.17
N ARG A 188 -21.44 -0.79 18.67
CA ARG A 188 -21.23 -1.27 20.05
C ARG A 188 -19.93 -2.06 20.08
N VAL A 189 -19.06 -1.73 21.02
CA VAL A 189 -17.81 -2.42 21.33
C VAL A 189 -17.72 -2.66 22.82
N THR A 190 -16.98 -3.68 23.22
CA THR A 190 -16.74 -3.92 24.65
C THR A 190 -15.77 -2.88 25.22
N GLY A 191 -15.98 -2.47 26.45
CA GLY A 191 -15.02 -1.69 27.25
C GLY A 191 -14.00 -2.56 28.00
N ASN A 192 -14.14 -3.89 27.93
CA ASN A 192 -13.26 -4.83 28.60
C ASN A 192 -11.86 -4.80 27.93
N ARG A 193 -10.83 -4.90 28.77
CA ARG A 193 -9.45 -5.03 28.33
C ARG A 193 -9.07 -6.51 28.21
N GLY A 194 -8.12 -6.81 27.33
CA GLY A 194 -7.60 -8.16 27.14
C GLY A 194 -7.38 -8.48 25.67
N GLY A 195 -7.11 -9.73 25.41
CA GLY A 195 -6.87 -10.22 24.06
C GLY A 195 -6.47 -11.68 24.04
N VAL A 196 -6.29 -12.21 22.87
CA VAL A 196 -5.84 -13.57 22.59
C VAL A 196 -4.43 -13.48 22.00
N SER A 197 -3.48 -14.21 22.60
CA SER A 197 -2.15 -14.36 22.04
C SER A 197 -2.18 -15.47 20.98
N ALA A 198 -1.52 -15.24 19.86
CA ALA A 198 -1.50 -16.19 18.76
C ALA A 198 -0.10 -16.30 18.19
N MET A 199 0.26 -17.48 17.72
CA MET A 199 1.46 -17.76 16.93
C MET A 199 1.03 -18.29 15.58
N SER A 200 1.74 -17.90 14.53
CA SER A 200 1.57 -18.51 13.22
C SER A 200 2.91 -18.69 12.51
N ALA A 201 2.87 -19.49 11.46
CA ALA A 201 3.99 -19.68 10.55
C ALA A 201 3.44 -19.88 9.13
N ILE A 202 3.98 -19.13 8.18
CA ILE A 202 3.57 -19.12 6.78
C ILE A 202 4.69 -19.56 5.85
N THR A 203 4.33 -20.24 4.75
CA THR A 203 5.25 -20.57 3.64
C THR A 203 4.91 -19.76 2.39
N SER A 204 5.85 -19.68 1.46
CA SER A 204 5.63 -19.10 0.11
C SER A 204 4.58 -19.84 -0.73
N ARG A 205 4.21 -21.08 -0.35
CA ARG A 205 3.16 -21.88 -1.00
C ARG A 205 1.80 -21.77 -0.32
N GLY A 206 1.60 -20.73 0.48
CA GLY A 206 0.32 -20.48 1.15
C GLY A 206 -0.08 -21.52 2.20
N GLN A 207 0.88 -22.22 2.81
CA GLN A 207 0.61 -23.05 3.99
C GLN A 207 0.70 -22.17 5.23
N LEU A 208 -0.30 -22.28 6.11
CA LEU A 208 -0.37 -21.58 7.39
C LEU A 208 -0.59 -22.60 8.51
N ILE A 209 0.30 -22.59 9.49
CA ILE A 209 0.11 -23.28 10.77
C ILE A 209 -0.08 -22.20 11.82
N PHE A 210 -1.02 -22.36 12.70
CA PHE A 210 -1.26 -21.40 13.78
C PHE A 210 -1.64 -22.09 15.09
N ARG A 211 -1.54 -21.35 16.19
CA ARG A 211 -1.97 -21.74 17.51
C ARG A 211 -2.40 -20.53 18.34
N LEU A 212 -3.50 -20.66 19.05
CA LEU A 212 -3.97 -19.65 20.00
C LEU A 212 -3.53 -20.02 21.40
N HIS A 213 -3.26 -19.00 22.21
CA HIS A 213 -2.80 -19.16 23.58
C HIS A 213 -3.60 -18.25 24.52
N ASP A 214 -4.01 -18.79 25.64
CA ASP A 214 -4.72 -18.04 26.68
C ASP A 214 -3.80 -17.16 27.51
N LYS A 215 -2.51 -17.44 27.46
CA LYS A 215 -1.48 -16.74 28.23
C LYS A 215 -0.54 -15.96 27.29
N ARG A 216 0.27 -15.14 27.90
CA ARG A 216 1.39 -14.51 27.18
C ARG A 216 2.33 -15.59 26.68
N ILE A 217 2.83 -15.43 25.48
CA ILE A 217 3.77 -16.36 24.86
C ILE A 217 5.13 -16.24 25.59
N ALA A 218 5.59 -17.38 26.10
CA ALA A 218 6.87 -17.58 26.71
C ALA A 218 7.65 -18.69 25.96
N SER A 219 8.78 -19.11 26.49
CA SER A 219 9.63 -20.13 25.81
C SER A 219 8.94 -21.47 25.64
N GLU A 220 8.08 -21.84 26.59
CA GLU A 220 7.32 -23.07 26.57
C GLU A 220 6.34 -23.10 25.40
N GLU A 221 5.60 -22.01 25.18
CA GLU A 221 4.66 -21.87 24.07
C GLU A 221 5.37 -21.91 22.73
N VAL A 222 6.56 -21.28 22.63
CA VAL A 222 7.40 -21.33 21.42
C VAL A 222 7.83 -22.78 21.13
N MET A 223 8.33 -23.50 22.13
CA MET A 223 8.76 -24.91 21.97
C MET A 223 7.59 -25.80 21.57
N ASP A 224 6.42 -25.61 22.19
CA ASP A 224 5.20 -26.36 21.86
C ASP A 224 4.73 -26.09 20.42
N PHE A 225 4.80 -24.85 19.96
CA PHE A 225 4.45 -24.48 18.59
C PHE A 225 5.44 -25.09 17.57
N LEU A 226 6.74 -24.99 17.82
CA LEU A 226 7.75 -25.65 16.99
C LEU A 226 7.54 -27.18 16.95
N GLY A 227 7.19 -27.77 18.09
CA GLY A 227 6.80 -29.19 18.17
C GLY A 227 5.56 -29.53 17.37
N GLN A 228 4.53 -28.64 17.38
CA GLN A 228 3.35 -28.77 16.52
C GLN A 228 3.73 -28.76 15.04
N MET A 229 4.57 -27.83 14.62
CA MET A 229 5.06 -27.77 13.22
C MET A 229 5.79 -29.05 12.80
N LEU A 230 6.63 -29.60 13.68
CA LEU A 230 7.32 -30.87 13.44
C LEU A 230 6.37 -32.07 13.36
N ARG A 231 5.29 -32.10 14.15
CA ARG A 231 4.22 -33.12 14.08
C ARG A 231 3.40 -32.98 12.80
N HIS A 232 3.13 -31.75 12.37
CA HIS A 232 2.44 -31.51 11.10
C HIS A 232 3.22 -32.01 9.90
N HIS A 233 4.56 -32.05 9.98
CA HIS A 233 5.45 -32.54 8.96
C HIS A 233 6.37 -33.69 9.48
N PRO A 234 5.83 -34.90 9.71
CA PRO A 234 6.57 -35.96 10.41
C PRO A 234 7.82 -36.46 9.70
N ARG A 235 7.89 -36.31 8.37
CA ARG A 235 9.01 -36.79 7.54
C ARG A 235 9.85 -35.70 6.89
N ARG A 236 9.54 -34.41 7.15
CA ARG A 236 10.22 -33.28 6.50
C ARG A 236 11.12 -32.53 7.48
N HIS A 237 12.20 -32.00 6.97
CA HIS A 237 12.95 -30.99 7.68
C HIS A 237 12.24 -29.65 7.57
N LEU A 238 12.35 -28.84 8.61
CA LEU A 238 11.81 -27.48 8.66
C LEU A 238 12.96 -26.50 8.81
N VAL A 239 12.94 -25.45 8.00
CA VAL A 239 13.71 -24.24 8.20
C VAL A 239 12.72 -23.19 8.66
N VAL A 240 12.92 -22.65 9.85
CA VAL A 240 12.04 -21.62 10.45
C VAL A 240 12.83 -20.33 10.62
N VAL A 241 12.31 -19.26 10.08
CA VAL A 241 12.83 -17.91 10.25
C VAL A 241 11.90 -17.17 11.19
N MET A 242 12.41 -16.65 12.29
CA MET A 242 11.65 -15.92 13.31
C MET A 242 12.44 -14.70 13.79
N ASP A 243 11.80 -13.81 14.52
CA ASP A 243 12.46 -12.67 15.11
C ASP A 243 13.37 -13.06 16.30
N ARG A 244 13.95 -12.05 16.97
CA ARG A 244 14.81 -12.22 18.15
C ARG A 244 14.07 -11.84 19.45
N ALA A 245 12.76 -12.09 19.54
CA ALA A 245 12.06 -11.90 20.80
C ALA A 245 12.71 -12.73 21.94
N PRO A 246 12.69 -12.28 23.19
CA PRO A 246 13.33 -13.00 24.30
C PRO A 246 12.93 -14.47 24.42
N PRO A 247 11.66 -14.88 24.20
CA PRO A 247 11.28 -16.30 24.21
C PRO A 247 11.97 -17.12 23.13
N HIS A 248 12.24 -16.53 21.93
CA HIS A 248 12.84 -17.23 20.79
C HIS A 248 14.33 -17.50 20.99
N VAL A 249 15.04 -16.61 21.68
CA VAL A 249 16.50 -16.71 21.90
C VAL A 249 16.86 -17.22 23.30
N SER A 250 15.89 -17.65 24.08
CA SER A 250 16.11 -18.14 25.43
C SER A 250 16.96 -19.41 25.43
N LYS A 251 17.69 -19.66 26.51
CA LYS A 251 18.49 -20.91 26.66
C LYS A 251 17.63 -22.15 26.54
N LYS A 252 16.40 -22.14 27.05
CA LYS A 252 15.45 -23.27 26.94
C LYS A 252 15.08 -23.54 25.49
N THR A 253 14.67 -22.51 24.76
CA THR A 253 14.33 -22.63 23.34
C THR A 253 15.51 -23.07 22.50
N ALA A 254 16.70 -22.51 22.74
CA ALA A 254 17.92 -22.93 22.03
C ALA A 254 18.29 -24.39 22.29
N ALA A 255 18.18 -24.87 23.54
CA ALA A 255 18.40 -26.28 23.86
C ALA A 255 17.37 -27.20 23.20
N TYR A 256 16.09 -26.81 23.18
CA TYR A 256 15.04 -27.53 22.47
C TYR A 256 15.34 -27.64 20.97
N ILE A 257 15.66 -26.50 20.31
CA ILE A 257 16.00 -26.47 18.88
C ILE A 257 17.19 -27.41 18.60
N ALA A 258 18.25 -27.35 19.41
CA ALA A 258 19.43 -28.19 19.28
C ALA A 258 19.11 -29.69 19.41
N SER A 259 18.10 -30.06 20.21
CA SER A 259 17.66 -31.45 20.36
C SER A 259 16.86 -31.98 19.15
N GLN A 260 16.36 -31.09 18.28
CA GLN A 260 15.50 -31.46 17.17
C GLN A 260 16.27 -31.59 15.85
N ARG A 261 16.61 -32.82 15.43
CA ARG A 261 17.41 -33.09 14.21
C ARG A 261 16.82 -32.53 12.92
N ARG A 262 15.48 -32.35 12.84
CA ARG A 262 14.76 -31.90 11.66
C ARG A 262 14.40 -30.42 11.67
N LEU A 263 14.82 -29.67 12.69
CA LEU A 263 14.48 -28.25 12.87
C LEU A 263 15.72 -27.39 12.73
N HIS A 264 15.69 -26.45 11.82
CA HIS A 264 16.77 -25.50 11.56
C HIS A 264 16.21 -24.09 11.71
N VAL A 265 16.63 -23.36 12.74
CA VAL A 265 16.11 -22.02 13.04
C VAL A 265 17.11 -20.95 12.66
N PHE A 266 16.62 -19.89 12.06
CA PHE A 266 17.34 -18.66 11.73
C PHE A 266 16.59 -17.47 12.31
N HIS A 267 17.34 -16.47 12.76
CA HIS A 267 16.71 -15.28 13.31
C HIS A 267 16.87 -14.09 12.38
N LEU A 268 15.80 -13.31 12.20
CA LEU A 268 15.80 -12.05 11.47
C LEU A 268 16.72 -11.02 12.16
N PRO A 269 17.20 -9.99 11.45
CA PRO A 269 17.87 -8.88 12.09
C PRO A 269 16.88 -8.15 13.00
N LYS A 270 17.41 -7.47 14.01
CA LYS A 270 16.58 -6.72 14.95
C LYS A 270 15.78 -5.64 14.22
N TYR A 271 14.60 -5.32 14.72
CA TYR A 271 13.74 -4.24 14.22
C TYR A 271 13.41 -4.32 12.72
N SER A 272 13.23 -5.53 12.19
CA SER A 272 12.92 -5.77 10.79
C SER A 272 11.58 -6.52 10.58
N PRO A 273 10.44 -6.01 11.10
CA PRO A 273 9.14 -6.66 10.93
C PRO A 273 8.68 -6.66 9.47
N ASP A 274 9.12 -5.67 8.68
CA ASP A 274 8.87 -5.58 7.24
C ASP A 274 9.45 -6.75 6.45
N TRP A 275 10.40 -7.49 7.03
CA TRP A 275 11.02 -8.68 6.47
C TRP A 275 10.33 -9.98 6.88
N ASN A 276 9.35 -9.93 7.79
CA ASN A 276 8.59 -11.11 8.19
C ASN A 276 7.25 -11.18 7.43
N PRO A 277 7.08 -12.12 6.48
CA PRO A 277 5.81 -12.28 5.77
C PRO A 277 4.63 -12.60 6.71
N ASP A 278 4.88 -13.24 7.85
CA ASP A 278 3.85 -13.60 8.80
C ASP A 278 3.24 -12.37 9.51
N GLU A 279 3.98 -11.28 9.64
CA GLU A 279 3.46 -9.97 10.08
C GLU A 279 2.31 -9.47 9.16
N LYS A 280 2.38 -9.80 7.87
CA LYS A 280 1.31 -9.46 6.91
C LYS A 280 0.07 -10.33 7.09
N VAL A 281 0.21 -11.57 7.60
CA VAL A 281 -0.90 -12.43 8.00
C VAL A 281 -1.66 -11.77 9.14
N TRP A 282 -0.95 -11.31 10.17
CA TRP A 282 -1.54 -10.61 11.30
C TRP A 282 -2.19 -9.29 10.91
N ASN A 283 -1.60 -8.55 10.00
CA ASN A 283 -2.19 -7.33 9.45
C ASN A 283 -3.50 -7.63 8.72
N HIS A 284 -3.54 -8.68 7.90
CA HIS A 284 -4.76 -9.10 7.22
C HIS A 284 -5.83 -9.53 8.22
N LEU A 285 -5.49 -10.38 9.17
CA LEU A 285 -6.40 -10.85 10.21
C LEU A 285 -7.03 -9.67 10.98
N LYS A 286 -6.21 -8.75 11.50
CA LYS A 286 -6.67 -7.64 12.34
C LYS A 286 -7.46 -6.58 11.58
N HIS A 287 -7.06 -6.28 10.34
CA HIS A 287 -7.61 -5.15 9.59
C HIS A 287 -8.66 -5.54 8.54
N GLN A 288 -8.79 -6.83 8.21
CA GLN A 288 -9.81 -7.32 7.28
C GLN A 288 -10.78 -8.28 7.97
N GLU A 289 -10.28 -9.38 8.49
CA GLU A 289 -11.10 -10.47 9.03
C GLU A 289 -11.77 -10.14 10.36
N LEU A 290 -11.04 -9.51 11.27
CA LEU A 290 -11.49 -9.13 12.61
C LEU A 290 -11.85 -7.64 12.74
N LYS A 291 -11.87 -6.93 11.60
CA LYS A 291 -12.24 -5.52 11.60
C LYS A 291 -13.64 -5.31 12.13
N SER A 292 -13.76 -4.46 13.15
CA SER A 292 -15.04 -4.13 13.77
C SER A 292 -15.76 -5.35 14.38
N HIS A 293 -15.05 -6.35 14.87
CA HIS A 293 -15.64 -7.49 15.55
C HIS A 293 -16.46 -7.06 16.79
N GLN A 294 -17.38 -7.91 17.22
CA GLN A 294 -18.29 -7.63 18.33
C GLN A 294 -18.11 -8.60 19.51
N ALA A 295 -16.98 -9.29 19.58
CA ALA A 295 -16.65 -10.15 20.71
C ALA A 295 -16.67 -9.34 22.01
N ARG A 296 -17.33 -9.88 23.05
CA ARG A 296 -17.50 -9.24 24.35
C ARG A 296 -16.58 -9.84 25.40
N THR A 297 -16.21 -11.10 25.21
CA THR A 297 -15.36 -11.86 26.11
C THR A 297 -14.14 -12.40 25.37
N LYS A 298 -13.15 -12.84 26.13
CA LYS A 298 -11.93 -13.44 25.57
C LYS A 298 -12.23 -14.76 24.85
N GLU A 299 -13.18 -15.53 25.38
CA GLU A 299 -13.64 -16.80 24.83
C GLU A 299 -14.29 -16.60 23.45
N GLU A 300 -15.19 -15.61 23.34
CA GLU A 300 -15.81 -15.25 22.06
C GLU A 300 -14.76 -14.78 21.04
N LEU A 301 -13.77 -13.99 21.48
CA LEU A 301 -12.68 -13.54 20.62
C LEU A 301 -11.79 -14.71 20.18
N ASN A 302 -11.52 -15.66 21.07
CA ASN A 302 -10.73 -16.86 20.77
C ASN A 302 -11.41 -17.68 19.68
N ILE A 303 -12.68 -18.02 19.85
CA ILE A 303 -13.47 -18.77 18.86
C ILE A 303 -13.45 -18.04 17.50
N LEU A 304 -13.77 -16.75 17.50
CA LEU A 304 -13.80 -15.96 16.28
C LEU A 304 -12.42 -15.90 15.58
N THR A 305 -11.35 -15.75 16.37
CA THR A 305 -9.97 -15.70 15.82
C THR A 305 -9.58 -17.05 15.21
N GLU A 306 -9.94 -18.15 15.88
CA GLU A 306 -9.69 -19.52 15.38
C GLU A 306 -10.46 -19.80 14.09
N GLU A 307 -11.74 -19.43 14.02
CA GLU A 307 -12.54 -19.54 12.80
C GLU A 307 -11.92 -18.78 11.62
N LYS A 308 -11.49 -17.53 11.85
CA LYS A 308 -10.88 -16.70 10.81
C LYS A 308 -9.54 -17.24 10.35
N LEU A 309 -8.65 -17.63 11.25
CA LEU A 309 -7.38 -18.25 10.91
C LEU A 309 -7.57 -19.59 10.19
N THR A 310 -8.55 -20.38 10.60
CA THR A 310 -8.92 -21.65 9.93
C THR A 310 -9.43 -21.37 8.50
N ALA A 311 -10.26 -20.37 8.31
CA ALA A 311 -10.72 -19.97 6.98
C ALA A 311 -9.56 -19.51 6.10
N MET A 312 -8.65 -18.68 6.64
CA MET A 312 -7.45 -18.23 5.94
C MET A 312 -6.54 -19.41 5.55
N SER A 313 -6.30 -20.36 6.46
CA SER A 313 -5.44 -21.54 6.20
C SER A 313 -5.96 -22.44 5.07
N LYS A 314 -7.27 -22.42 4.81
CA LYS A 314 -7.91 -23.12 3.66
C LYS A 314 -7.85 -22.36 2.36
N ASN A 315 -7.25 -21.15 2.33
CA ASN A 315 -7.12 -20.33 1.14
C ASN A 315 -5.64 -20.06 0.78
N PRO A 316 -4.94 -21.03 0.15
CA PRO A 316 -3.53 -20.87 -0.21
C PRO A 316 -3.25 -19.66 -1.09
N ARG A 317 -4.14 -19.34 -2.05
CA ARG A 317 -3.97 -18.18 -2.96
C ARG A 317 -3.93 -16.85 -2.20
N LEU A 318 -4.78 -16.69 -1.18
CA LEU A 318 -4.75 -15.52 -0.32
C LEU A 318 -3.41 -15.42 0.40
N LEU A 319 -2.96 -16.52 0.99
CA LEU A 319 -1.72 -16.59 1.77
C LEU A 319 -0.48 -16.38 0.91
N GLU A 320 -0.43 -16.95 -0.31
CA GLU A 320 0.60 -16.65 -1.30
C GLU A 320 0.64 -15.15 -1.62
N GLY A 321 -0.52 -14.55 -1.91
CA GLY A 321 -0.61 -13.12 -2.16
C GLY A 321 -0.18 -12.26 -0.96
N ILE A 322 -0.40 -12.73 0.28
CA ILE A 322 0.09 -12.08 1.50
C ILE A 322 1.61 -12.22 1.61
N PHE A 323 2.14 -13.42 1.39
CA PHE A 323 3.57 -13.70 1.46
C PHE A 323 4.38 -12.84 0.48
N PHE A 324 3.98 -12.79 -0.78
CA PHE A 324 4.69 -12.05 -1.83
C PHE A 324 4.54 -10.51 -1.74
N ARG A 325 3.74 -10.00 -0.82
CA ARG A 325 3.73 -8.56 -0.46
C ARG A 325 4.88 -8.16 0.49
N CYS A 326 5.67 -9.11 0.92
CA CYS A 326 6.80 -8.86 1.80
C CYS A 326 8.11 -8.78 0.99
N CYS A 327 8.98 -7.82 1.31
CA CYS A 327 10.29 -7.67 0.68
C CYS A 327 11.20 -8.91 0.77
N MET A 328 10.90 -9.83 1.69
CA MET A 328 11.68 -11.06 1.86
C MET A 328 11.50 -12.06 0.71
N ALA A 329 10.37 -12.01 0.00
CA ALA A 329 10.14 -12.85 -1.17
C ALA A 329 11.22 -12.62 -2.23
N ASP A 330 11.53 -11.35 -2.52
CA ASP A 330 12.56 -10.96 -3.48
C ASP A 330 13.97 -11.31 -3.00
N VAL A 331 14.20 -11.22 -1.67
CA VAL A 331 15.51 -11.53 -1.07
C VAL A 331 15.86 -13.02 -1.15
N LEU A 332 14.85 -13.87 -1.10
CA LEU A 332 15.05 -15.33 -1.11
C LEU A 332 14.95 -15.96 -2.52
N ASP A 333 14.70 -15.18 -3.57
CA ASP A 333 14.45 -15.66 -4.94
C ASP A 333 13.43 -16.83 -4.96
N MET A 334 12.28 -16.65 -4.32
CA MET A 334 11.24 -17.67 -4.14
C MET A 334 10.08 -17.48 -5.11
#